data_b47569fbb30e72203b3bd160350eaf0c
#
_entry.id   b47569fbb30e72203b3bd160350eaf0c
#
_cell.length_a   1.000
_cell.length_b   1.000
_cell.length_c   1.000
_cell.angle_alpha   90.00
_cell.angle_beta   90.00
_cell.angle_gamma   90.00
#
_symmetry.space_group_name_H-M   'P 1'
#
loop_
_entity.id
_entity.type
_entity.pdbx_description
1 polymer ?
#
loop_
_entity_poly.entity_id
_entity_poly.type
_entity_poly.pdbx_seq_one_letter_code
_entity_poly.pdbx_strand_id
1 'polypeptide(L)'
;MKGVDWVNEMAIRVSAGRTGNDAISTYRSLAALSSTTNGYLFGGSQPAAYYPSRLASPNLTWEKTDLYNLGIDLAFLNNRLFVTAEAYISKTRDLLLTLQTPTQTGYSSRLTNIGKTSNKGI
;
A
#
# COMPACT_ATOMS: atom_id res chain seq x y z
N MET A 1 27.76 7.04 33.64
CA MET A 1 26.61 7.28 34.53
C MET A 1 26.97 6.78 35.90
N LYS A 2 27.16 7.65 36.87
CA LYS A 2 27.44 7.25 38.27
C LYS A 2 26.10 7.25 38.99
N GLY A 3 25.63 6.07 39.43
CA GLY A 3 24.53 6.00 40.35
C GLY A 3 23.46 4.92 40.17
N VAL A 4 23.63 3.96 39.23
CA VAL A 4 22.67 2.88 39.07
C VAL A 4 23.43 1.57 38.87
N ASP A 5 23.77 0.89 39.96
CA ASP A 5 24.60 -0.33 39.92
C ASP A 5 23.85 -1.59 39.47
N TRP A 6 22.54 -1.50 39.23
CA TRP A 6 21.70 -2.62 38.81
C TRP A 6 21.39 -2.64 37.30
N VAL A 7 21.68 -1.55 36.55
CA VAL A 7 21.58 -1.49 35.09
C VAL A 7 22.97 -1.54 34.48
N ASN A 8 23.28 -2.60 33.79
CA ASN A 8 24.58 -2.80 33.13
C ASN A 8 24.63 -2.15 31.75
N GLU A 9 23.55 -2.30 30.98
CA GLU A 9 23.48 -1.80 29.63
C GLU A 9 22.05 -1.30 29.34
N MET A 10 21.97 -0.17 28.64
CA MET A 10 20.71 0.39 28.15
C MET A 10 20.94 0.92 26.76
N ALA A 11 20.21 0.38 25.78
CA ALA A 11 20.21 0.85 24.41
C ALA A 11 18.79 1.28 24.01
N ILE A 12 18.68 2.45 23.37
CA ILE A 12 17.43 2.96 22.81
C ILE A 12 17.60 3.01 21.32
N ARG A 13 16.69 2.38 20.60
CA ARG A 13 16.65 2.35 19.13
C ARG A 13 15.42 3.10 18.65
N VAL A 14 15.62 4.06 17.78
CA VAL A 14 14.53 4.79 17.13
C VAL A 14 14.74 4.71 15.65
N SER A 15 13.74 4.29 14.92
CA SER A 15 13.78 4.31 13.45
C SER A 15 12.48 4.88 12.88
N ALA A 16 12.63 5.61 11.79
CA ALA A 16 11.52 6.13 11.01
C ALA A 16 11.84 5.92 9.53
N GLY A 17 10.88 5.40 8.80
CA GLY A 17 11.04 5.13 7.37
C GLY A 17 9.75 5.37 6.61
N ARG A 18 9.90 5.69 5.32
CA ARG A 18 8.79 5.75 4.37
C ARG A 18 9.12 4.86 3.19
N THR A 19 8.20 3.97 2.86
CA THR A 19 8.27 3.14 1.67
C THR A 19 7.14 3.49 0.72
N GLY A 20 7.43 3.49 -0.58
CA GLY A 20 6.44 3.59 -1.64
C GLY A 20 6.27 2.25 -2.33
N ASN A 21 5.04 1.89 -2.67
CA ASN A 21 4.73 0.75 -3.50
C ASN A 21 4.23 1.28 -4.85
N ASP A 22 4.99 0.99 -5.90
CA ASP A 22 4.71 1.37 -7.28
C ASP A 22 4.14 0.20 -8.12
N ALA A 23 3.59 -0.83 -7.46
CA ALA A 23 3.01 -2.02 -8.11
C ALA A 23 1.79 -1.66 -9.00
N ILE A 24 1.90 -0.56 -9.74
CA ILE A 24 0.96 -0.08 -10.74
C ILE A 24 1.59 -0.34 -12.09
N SER A 25 0.97 -1.19 -12.90
CA SER A 25 1.40 -1.38 -14.29
C SER A 25 1.45 -0.04 -15.02
N THR A 26 2.40 0.10 -15.93
CA THR A 26 2.58 1.30 -16.77
C THR A 26 1.25 1.68 -17.44
N TYR A 27 0.98 2.96 -17.54
CA TYR A 27 -0.22 3.53 -18.18
C TYR A 27 -1.57 3.18 -17.51
N ARG A 28 -1.57 2.69 -16.27
CA ARG A 28 -2.82 2.39 -15.53
C ARG A 28 -3.67 3.62 -15.22
N SER A 29 -3.09 4.81 -15.22
CA SER A 29 -3.81 6.08 -15.08
C SER A 29 -4.62 6.47 -16.32
N LEU A 30 -4.29 5.90 -17.49
CA LEU A 30 -4.96 6.22 -18.75
C LEU A 30 -6.19 5.33 -18.98
N ALA A 31 -7.14 5.87 -19.74
CA ALA A 31 -8.23 5.08 -20.29
C ALA A 31 -7.69 4.02 -21.27
N ALA A 32 -8.37 2.91 -21.35
CA ALA A 32 -8.04 1.85 -22.31
C ALA A 32 -9.29 1.44 -23.09
N LEU A 33 -9.03 1.07 -24.35
CA LEU A 33 -10.02 0.43 -25.22
C LEU A 33 -9.66 -1.05 -25.35
N SER A 34 -10.65 -1.89 -25.38
CA SER A 34 -10.53 -3.29 -25.78
C SER A 34 -11.28 -3.54 -27.06
N SER A 35 -10.82 -4.52 -27.83
CA SER A 35 -11.49 -4.95 -29.06
C SER A 35 -12.15 -6.30 -28.86
N THR A 36 -13.28 -6.50 -29.51
CA THR A 36 -13.94 -7.79 -29.61
C THR A 36 -14.42 -8.02 -31.03
N THR A 37 -14.39 -9.26 -31.48
CA THR A 37 -14.94 -9.67 -32.76
C THR A 37 -16.38 -10.21 -32.63
N ASN A 38 -16.88 -10.38 -31.38
CA ASN A 38 -18.19 -10.99 -31.13
C ASN A 38 -19.33 -9.97 -30.96
N GLY A 39 -19.14 -8.73 -31.43
CA GLY A 39 -20.12 -7.66 -31.17
C GLY A 39 -21.30 -7.60 -32.12
N TYR A 40 -21.02 -7.46 -33.41
CA TYR A 40 -22.05 -7.19 -34.40
C TYR A 40 -21.72 -7.88 -35.77
N LEU A 41 -22.75 -8.28 -36.47
CA LEU A 41 -22.64 -8.84 -37.81
C LEU A 41 -23.09 -7.77 -38.82
N PHE A 42 -22.22 -7.39 -39.74
CA PHE A 42 -22.54 -6.50 -40.87
C PHE A 42 -22.33 -7.23 -42.18
N GLY A 43 -23.44 -7.50 -42.91
CA GLY A 43 -23.37 -8.14 -44.23
C GLY A 43 -22.66 -9.49 -44.25
N GLY A 44 -22.77 -10.30 -43.17
CA GLY A 44 -22.09 -11.59 -43.03
C GLY A 44 -20.62 -11.50 -42.58
N SER A 45 -20.11 -10.31 -42.30
CA SER A 45 -18.77 -10.09 -41.76
C SER A 45 -18.83 -9.64 -40.31
N GLN A 46 -17.87 -10.07 -39.48
CA GLN A 46 -17.71 -9.65 -38.09
C GLN A 46 -16.52 -8.69 -37.98
N PRO A 47 -16.72 -7.38 -38.16
CA PRO A 47 -15.66 -6.41 -37.94
C PRO A 47 -15.30 -6.33 -36.46
N ALA A 48 -14.06 -5.95 -36.14
CA ALA A 48 -13.64 -5.70 -34.78
C ALA A 48 -14.40 -4.50 -34.21
N ALA A 49 -15.10 -4.70 -33.10
CA ALA A 49 -15.74 -3.65 -32.34
C ALA A 49 -14.81 -3.20 -31.19
N TYR A 50 -14.69 -1.91 -31.01
CA TYR A 50 -13.89 -1.33 -29.93
C TYR A 50 -14.83 -0.76 -28.85
N TYR A 51 -14.52 -1.06 -27.59
CA TYR A 51 -15.27 -0.54 -26.46
C TYR A 51 -14.34 -0.06 -25.35
N PRO A 52 -14.74 0.94 -24.56
CA PRO A 52 -13.95 1.38 -23.42
C PRO A 52 -13.91 0.29 -22.35
N SER A 53 -12.72 -0.17 -22.00
CA SER A 53 -12.53 -1.23 -20.99
C SER A 53 -12.11 -0.69 -19.63
N ARG A 54 -11.49 0.48 -19.60
CA ARG A 54 -10.99 1.06 -18.36
C ARG A 54 -11.18 2.57 -18.33
N LEU A 55 -11.73 3.05 -17.22
CA LEU A 55 -11.87 4.48 -16.97
C LEU A 55 -10.50 5.07 -16.59
N ALA A 56 -10.21 6.27 -17.10
CA ALA A 56 -9.03 7.01 -16.70
C ALA A 56 -9.06 7.38 -15.21
N SER A 57 -7.91 7.31 -14.56
CA SER A 57 -7.71 7.73 -13.17
C SER A 57 -6.50 8.68 -13.10
N PRO A 58 -6.66 9.97 -13.49
CA PRO A 58 -5.54 10.90 -13.62
C PRO A 58 -4.84 11.19 -12.30
N ASN A 59 -5.53 11.04 -11.19
CA ASN A 59 -5.02 11.29 -9.83
C ASN A 59 -4.45 10.01 -9.17
N LEU A 60 -4.12 9.00 -9.95
CA LEU A 60 -3.54 7.76 -9.42
C LEU A 60 -2.15 8.04 -8.90
N THR A 61 -1.92 7.74 -7.61
CA THR A 61 -0.63 7.91 -6.94
C THR A 61 -0.16 6.59 -6.33
N TRP A 62 1.12 6.54 -5.99
CA TRP A 62 1.71 5.39 -5.31
C TRP A 62 1.18 5.26 -3.90
N GLU A 63 1.04 4.03 -3.46
CA GLU A 63 0.78 3.71 -2.07
C GLU A 63 2.01 4.07 -1.23
N LYS A 64 1.79 4.69 -0.06
CA LYS A 64 2.84 5.16 0.84
C LYS A 64 2.64 4.57 2.22
N THR A 65 3.68 3.94 2.75
CA THR A 65 3.69 3.41 4.10
C THR A 65 4.74 4.14 4.94
N ASP A 66 4.27 4.80 6.00
CA ASP A 66 5.10 5.41 7.02
C ASP A 66 5.26 4.42 8.19
N LEU A 67 6.49 4.08 8.54
CA LEU A 67 6.82 3.16 9.63
C LEU A 67 7.67 3.89 10.67
N TYR A 68 7.26 3.78 11.92
CA TYR A 68 7.97 4.30 13.09
C TYR A 68 8.16 3.17 14.09
N ASN A 69 9.41 2.96 14.52
CA ASN A 69 9.76 1.96 15.52
C ASN A 69 10.52 2.60 16.65
N LEU A 70 10.20 2.17 17.87
CA LEU A 70 10.92 2.50 19.09
C LEU A 70 11.27 1.19 19.81
N GLY A 71 12.54 0.94 20.03
CA GLY A 71 13.03 -0.20 20.79
C GLY A 71 13.85 0.23 22.00
N ILE A 72 13.73 -0.50 23.09
CA ILE A 72 14.51 -0.34 24.31
C ILE A 72 15.06 -1.71 24.68
N ASP A 73 16.38 -1.80 24.80
CA ASP A 73 17.09 -2.98 25.28
C ASP A 73 17.71 -2.65 26.64
N LEU A 74 17.48 -3.50 27.61
CA LEU A 74 17.97 -3.34 28.96
C LEU A 74 18.65 -4.63 29.43
N ALA A 75 19.83 -4.49 30.02
CA ALA A 75 20.54 -5.56 30.69
C ALA A 75 20.72 -5.25 32.16
N PHE A 76 20.29 -6.18 33.01
CA PHE A 76 20.30 -6.05 34.45
C PHE A 76 21.10 -7.16 35.14
N LEU A 77 21.45 -6.96 36.43
CA LEU A 77 22.01 -7.97 37.30
C LEU A 77 23.28 -8.62 36.72
N ASN A 78 24.28 -7.82 36.35
CA ASN A 78 25.53 -8.29 35.74
C ASN A 78 25.28 -9.16 34.49
N ASN A 79 24.41 -8.68 33.57
CA ASN A 79 24.03 -9.35 32.32
C ASN A 79 23.32 -10.69 32.51
N ARG A 80 22.64 -10.89 33.63
CA ARG A 80 21.84 -12.11 33.86
C ARG A 80 20.40 -11.98 33.37
N LEU A 81 19.89 -10.76 33.26
CA LEU A 81 18.53 -10.49 32.79
C LEU A 81 18.58 -9.49 31.62
N PHE A 82 18.04 -9.93 30.50
CA PHE A 82 17.87 -9.08 29.30
C PHE A 82 16.38 -8.86 29.05
N VAL A 83 16.02 -7.60 28.85
CA VAL A 83 14.65 -7.21 28.51
C VAL A 83 14.70 -6.36 27.25
N THR A 84 13.97 -6.77 26.25
CA THR A 84 13.76 -6.00 25.02
C THR A 84 12.29 -5.66 24.91
N ALA A 85 11.99 -4.38 24.75
CA ALA A 85 10.64 -3.90 24.45
C ALA A 85 10.67 -3.13 23.15
N GLU A 86 9.75 -3.45 22.25
CA GLU A 86 9.61 -2.78 20.96
C GLU A 86 8.18 -2.29 20.77
N ALA A 87 8.04 -1.07 20.26
CA ALA A 87 6.76 -0.53 19.86
C ALA A 87 6.86 -0.02 18.43
N TYR A 88 5.85 -0.29 17.61
CA TYR A 88 5.81 0.19 16.24
C TYR A 88 4.46 0.79 15.87
N ILE A 89 4.50 1.71 14.92
CA ILE A 89 3.33 2.28 14.27
C ILE A 89 3.59 2.29 12.77
N SER A 90 2.76 1.57 12.02
CA SER A 90 2.75 1.58 10.56
C SER A 90 1.47 2.24 10.07
N LYS A 91 1.59 3.20 9.17
CA LYS A 91 0.45 3.90 8.54
C LYS A 91 0.60 3.85 7.04
N THR A 92 -0.31 3.17 6.37
CA THR A 92 -0.37 3.14 4.90
C THR A 92 -1.47 4.08 4.44
N ARG A 93 -1.15 4.89 3.43
CA ARG A 93 -2.07 5.85 2.79
C ARG A 93 -2.09 5.61 1.30
N ASP A 94 -3.13 6.11 0.67
CA ASP A 94 -3.30 6.05 -0.79
C ASP A 94 -3.34 4.61 -1.32
N LEU A 95 -3.92 3.67 -0.50
CA LEU A 95 -4.10 2.28 -0.90
C LEU A 95 -4.86 2.21 -2.23
N LEU A 96 -4.33 1.41 -3.13
CA LEU A 96 -4.90 1.16 -4.43
C LEU A 96 -6.00 0.11 -4.34
N LEU A 97 -7.23 0.52 -4.58
CA LEU A 97 -8.38 -0.35 -4.58
C LEU A 97 -9.11 -0.28 -5.92
N THR A 98 -9.53 -1.45 -6.39
CA THR A 98 -10.41 -1.55 -7.56
C THR A 98 -11.86 -1.45 -7.08
N LEU A 99 -12.50 -0.33 -7.40
CA LEU A 99 -13.93 -0.15 -7.17
C LEU A 99 -14.74 -0.70 -8.34
N GLN A 100 -15.77 -1.44 -8.01
CA GLN A 100 -16.80 -1.81 -8.98
C GLN A 100 -17.66 -0.58 -9.32
N THR A 101 -17.87 -0.32 -10.58
CA THR A 101 -18.72 0.77 -11.05
C THR A 101 -20.05 0.21 -11.57
N PRO A 102 -21.16 0.94 -11.43
CA PRO A 102 -22.41 0.54 -12.05
C PRO A 102 -22.26 0.34 -13.56
N THR A 103 -22.81 -0.74 -14.09
CA THR A 103 -22.69 -1.10 -15.51
C THR A 103 -23.25 -0.06 -16.47
N GLN A 104 -24.15 0.81 -16.00
CA GLN A 104 -24.68 1.93 -16.79
C GLN A 104 -23.61 2.95 -17.22
N THR A 105 -22.47 2.98 -16.54
CA THR A 105 -21.33 3.85 -16.90
C THR A 105 -20.53 3.32 -18.08
N GLY A 106 -20.80 2.10 -18.54
CA GLY A 106 -20.03 1.42 -19.57
C GLY A 106 -18.72 0.80 -19.08
N TYR A 107 -18.40 0.92 -17.78
CA TYR A 107 -17.18 0.39 -17.18
C TYR A 107 -17.50 -0.54 -16.03
N SER A 108 -16.81 -1.66 -15.94
CA SER A 108 -17.01 -2.62 -14.85
C SER A 108 -16.29 -2.22 -13.56
N SER A 109 -15.17 -1.51 -13.67
CA SER A 109 -14.37 -1.15 -12.51
C SER A 109 -13.47 0.06 -12.76
N ARG A 110 -13.06 0.69 -11.66
CA ARG A 110 -12.12 1.82 -11.65
C ARG A 110 -11.07 1.59 -10.56
N LEU A 111 -9.81 1.80 -10.90
CA LEU A 111 -8.72 1.81 -9.93
C LEU A 111 -8.59 3.21 -9.33
N THR A 112 -8.52 3.31 -8.00
CA THR A 112 -8.42 4.60 -7.32
C THR A 112 -7.73 4.45 -5.96
N ASN A 113 -7.13 5.54 -5.47
CA ASN A 113 -6.50 5.62 -4.16
C ASN A 113 -7.53 5.98 -3.10
N ILE A 114 -8.10 4.99 -2.39
CA ILE A 114 -9.14 5.23 -1.38
C ILE A 114 -8.88 4.44 -0.12
N GLY A 115 -7.77 4.16 0.27
CA GLY A 115 -7.61 3.39 1.49
C GLY A 115 -6.59 4.02 2.43
N LYS A 116 -6.82 3.82 3.71
CA LYS A 116 -5.83 4.10 4.76
C LYS A 116 -5.88 2.94 5.75
N THR A 117 -4.73 2.42 6.10
CA THR A 117 -4.61 1.44 7.18
C THR A 117 -3.63 1.93 8.23
N SER A 118 -3.85 1.49 9.46
CA SER A 118 -2.93 1.75 10.55
C SER A 118 -2.76 0.46 11.34
N ASN A 119 -1.52 0.08 11.55
CA ASN A 119 -1.13 -1.05 12.38
C ASN A 119 -0.22 -0.55 13.49
N LYS A 120 -0.46 -1.01 14.70
CA LYS A 120 0.33 -0.67 15.88
C LYS A 120 0.56 -1.93 16.69
N GLY A 121 1.72 -2.08 17.26
CA GLY A 121 2.05 -3.22 18.08
C GLY A 121 3.14 -2.91 19.10
N ILE A 122 3.20 -3.76 20.09
CA ILE A 122 4.22 -3.81 21.12
C ILE A 122 4.73 -5.25 21.18
#